data_bb9737d12da8b1db30ec841a78907926
#
_entry.id   bb9737d12da8b1db30ec841a78907926
#
_cell.length_a   1.000
_cell.length_b   1.000
_cell.length_c   1.000
_cell.angle_alpha   90.00
_cell.angle_beta   90.00
_cell.angle_gamma   90.00
#
_symmetry.space_group_name_H-M   'P 1'
#
loop_
_entity.id
_entity.type
_entity.pdbx_description
1 polymer ?
#
loop_
_entity_poly.entity_id
_entity_poly.type
_entity_poly.pdbx_seq_one_letter_code
_entity_poly.pdbx_strand_id
1 'polypeptide(L)'
;MNETFTSPWQGISRREISWNPTVVDELCIGCGLCVTGCGRKVYRFDFDRKIPVVVDPLHCMVGCVTCANTCPQHAISFPPLSYVHRLIKGHHLMKHAQKVLQENREQYDHEKGAGSGLATGQRS
;
A
#
# COMPACT_ATOMS: atom_id res chain seq x y z
N MET A 1 9.41 9.78 10.82
CA MET A 1 9.36 9.37 10.59
C MET A 1 8.94 8.52 10.03
N ASN A 2 8.84 8.17 9.63
CA ASN A 2 8.33 7.42 9.10
C ASN A 2 9.02 6.43 8.42
N GLU A 3 10.08 5.92 8.88
CA GLU A 3 10.71 4.83 8.35
C GLU A 3 9.82 3.68 8.20
N THR A 4 8.81 3.56 9.00
CA THR A 4 7.84 2.48 8.91
C THR A 4 7.19 2.45 7.56
N PHE A 5 6.92 3.60 6.97
CA PHE A 5 6.24 3.67 5.69
C PHE A 5 7.16 3.38 4.51
N THR A 6 8.46 3.41 4.73
CA THR A 6 9.40 3.15 3.65
C THR A 6 10.22 1.89 3.91
N SER A 7 9.74 1.05 4.84
CA SER A 7 10.41 -0.22 5.10
C SER A 7 10.37 -1.10 3.86
N PRO A 8 11.33 -2.01 3.71
CA PRO A 8 11.30 -2.92 2.58
C PRO A 8 10.01 -3.71 2.54
N TRP A 9 9.53 -3.99 1.35
CA TRP A 9 8.34 -4.80 1.16
C TRP A 9 8.79 -6.21 0.80
N GLN A 10 8.50 -7.17 1.66
CA GLN A 10 8.90 -8.56 1.45
C GLN A 10 10.39 -8.66 1.11
N GLY A 11 11.18 -7.87 1.81
CA GLY A 11 12.62 -7.90 1.60
C GLY A 11 13.13 -7.08 0.43
N ILE A 12 12.26 -6.46 -0.36
CA ILE A 12 12.68 -5.64 -1.49
C ILE A 12 12.64 -4.18 -1.08
N SER A 13 13.74 -3.46 -1.35
CA SER A 13 13.79 -2.04 -1.02
C SER A 13 12.66 -1.30 -1.72
N ARG A 14 11.98 -0.43 -0.99
CA ARG A 14 10.88 0.35 -1.57
C ARG A 14 11.35 1.21 -2.74
N ARG A 15 12.61 1.57 -2.77
CA ARG A 15 13.12 2.36 -3.87
C ARG A 15 13.17 1.60 -5.17
N GLU A 16 13.15 0.27 -5.10
CA GLU A 16 13.16 -0.56 -6.29
C GLU A 16 11.78 -0.89 -6.79
N ILE A 17 10.73 -0.43 -6.10
CA ILE A 17 9.37 -0.75 -6.45
C ILE A 17 8.64 0.51 -6.86
N SER A 18 8.15 0.54 -8.10
CA SER A 18 7.45 1.71 -8.62
C SER A 18 5.95 1.57 -8.41
N TRP A 19 5.53 1.53 -7.17
CA TRP A 19 4.11 1.47 -6.84
C TRP A 19 3.72 2.75 -6.15
N ASN A 20 2.93 3.58 -6.82
CA ASN A 20 2.45 4.83 -6.26
C ASN A 20 1.31 5.33 -7.13
N PRO A 21 0.47 6.20 -6.59
CA PRO A 21 -0.67 6.70 -7.36
C PRO A 21 -0.26 7.80 -8.33
N THR A 22 -1.06 7.92 -9.38
CA THR A 22 -0.98 9.05 -10.32
C THR A 22 -2.34 9.72 -10.33
N VAL A 23 -2.38 11.01 -10.12
CA VAL A 23 -3.62 11.77 -10.10
C VAL A 23 -3.79 12.52 -11.41
N VAL A 24 -4.96 12.35 -12.04
CA VAL A 24 -5.29 13.09 -13.25
C VAL A 24 -6.04 14.34 -12.81
N ASP A 25 -5.35 15.47 -12.83
CA ASP A 25 -5.88 16.71 -12.27
C ASP A 25 -7.20 17.11 -12.91
N GLU A 26 -7.34 16.88 -14.20
CA GLU A 26 -8.56 17.29 -14.91
C GLU A 26 -9.80 16.56 -14.44
N LEU A 27 -9.64 15.37 -13.90
CA LEU A 27 -10.78 14.59 -13.43
C LEU A 27 -11.07 14.83 -11.96
N CYS A 28 -10.12 15.38 -11.24
CA CYS A 28 -10.24 15.53 -9.80
C CYS A 28 -11.19 16.68 -9.46
N ILE A 29 -12.08 16.44 -8.48
CA ILE A 29 -13.03 17.47 -8.04
C ILE A 29 -12.66 18.04 -6.67
N GLY A 30 -11.51 17.67 -6.14
CA GLY A 30 -11.05 18.26 -4.89
C GLY A 30 -11.75 17.77 -3.64
N CYS A 31 -12.34 16.59 -3.66
CA CYS A 31 -13.13 16.09 -2.53
C CYS A 31 -12.28 15.74 -1.30
N GLY A 32 -10.99 15.50 -1.47
CA GLY A 32 -10.10 15.24 -0.34
C GLY A 32 -10.12 13.84 0.21
N LEU A 33 -10.91 12.93 -0.36
CA LEU A 33 -11.00 11.58 0.19
C LEU A 33 -9.67 10.84 0.13
N CYS A 34 -8.88 11.04 -0.93
CA CYS A 34 -7.60 10.37 -1.05
C CYS A 34 -6.61 10.87 0.00
N VAL A 35 -6.60 12.18 0.22
CA VAL A 35 -5.66 12.77 1.19
C VAL A 35 -6.02 12.34 2.61
N THR A 36 -7.28 12.43 2.96
CA THR A 36 -7.70 12.14 4.32
C THR A 36 -7.77 10.66 4.60
N GLY A 37 -7.96 9.86 3.56
CA GLY A 37 -8.08 8.41 3.73
C GLY A 37 -6.78 7.65 3.71
N CYS A 38 -5.69 8.27 3.28
CA CYS A 38 -4.42 7.57 3.20
C CYS A 38 -3.65 7.75 4.50
N GLY A 39 -3.61 6.70 5.30
CA GLY A 39 -2.92 6.76 6.58
C GLY A 39 -1.40 6.78 6.47
N ARG A 40 -0.87 6.58 5.27
CA ARG A 40 0.58 6.54 5.08
C ARG A 40 1.14 7.86 4.57
N LYS A 41 0.27 8.87 4.45
CA LYS A 41 0.70 10.24 4.15
C LYS A 41 1.39 10.39 2.81
N VAL A 42 0.89 9.68 1.82
CA VAL A 42 1.42 9.78 0.46
C VAL A 42 1.07 11.14 -0.13
N TYR A 43 -0.06 11.70 0.27
CA TYR A 43 -0.58 12.92 -0.33
C TYR A 43 -0.56 14.11 0.60
N ARG A 44 -0.47 15.30 0.00
CA ARG A 44 -0.83 16.54 0.65
C ARG A 44 -1.85 17.22 -0.23
N PHE A 45 -2.53 18.24 0.28
CA PHE A 45 -3.57 18.90 -0.50
C PHE A 45 -3.12 20.31 -0.86
N ASP A 46 -3.27 20.64 -2.14
CA ASP A 46 -2.97 21.99 -2.62
C ASP A 46 -4.26 22.79 -2.52
N PHE A 47 -4.35 23.64 -1.51
CA PHE A 47 -5.59 24.39 -1.25
C PHE A 47 -5.87 25.47 -2.28
N ASP A 48 -4.85 25.91 -3.00
CA ASP A 48 -5.07 26.93 -4.04
C ASP A 48 -5.68 26.29 -5.27
N ARG A 49 -5.17 25.15 -5.68
CA ARG A 49 -5.68 24.48 -6.88
C ARG A 49 -6.77 23.48 -6.54
N LYS A 50 -6.95 23.18 -5.24
CA LYS A 50 -7.94 22.26 -4.74
C LYS A 50 -7.78 20.87 -5.33
N ILE A 51 -6.56 20.38 -5.35
CA ILE A 51 -6.25 19.03 -5.80
C ILE A 51 -5.21 18.41 -4.88
N PRO A 52 -5.12 17.07 -4.85
CA PRO A 52 -4.09 16.41 -4.07
C PRO A 52 -2.78 16.40 -4.83
N VAL A 53 -1.68 16.35 -4.09
CA VAL A 53 -0.35 16.27 -4.65
C VAL A 53 0.33 15.07 -4.01
N VAL A 54 0.93 14.21 -4.82
CA VAL A 54 1.68 13.05 -4.32
C VAL A 54 3.04 13.56 -3.89
N VAL A 55 3.29 13.59 -2.60
CA VAL A 55 4.54 14.12 -2.07
C VAL A 55 5.48 13.04 -1.57
N ASP A 56 4.94 11.92 -1.10
CA ASP A 56 5.78 10.83 -0.61
C ASP A 56 5.37 9.52 -1.27
N PRO A 57 5.69 9.36 -2.56
CA PRO A 57 5.22 8.18 -3.30
C PRO A 57 5.69 6.85 -2.74
N LEU A 58 6.86 6.80 -2.12
CA LEU A 58 7.36 5.55 -1.57
C LEU A 58 6.66 5.13 -0.30
N HIS A 59 5.84 6.03 0.30
CA HIS A 59 5.06 5.64 1.46
C HIS A 59 3.87 4.77 1.08
N CYS A 60 3.49 4.75 -0.19
CA CYS A 60 2.34 3.97 -0.62
C CYS A 60 2.62 2.48 -0.44
N MET A 61 1.68 1.77 0.17
CA MET A 61 1.86 0.34 0.38
C MET A 61 1.71 -0.39 -0.95
N VAL A 62 2.65 -1.27 -1.25
CA VAL A 62 2.61 -2.01 -2.50
C VAL A 62 1.31 -2.79 -2.61
N GLY A 63 0.60 -2.59 -3.70
CA GLY A 63 -0.68 -3.25 -3.92
C GLY A 63 -1.89 -2.52 -3.38
N CYS A 64 -1.71 -1.45 -2.61
CA CYS A 64 -2.83 -0.73 -2.05
C CYS A 64 -3.46 0.18 -3.10
N VAL A 65 -4.76 0.09 -3.28
CA VAL A 65 -5.48 0.91 -4.24
C VAL A 65 -6.71 1.57 -3.63
N THR A 66 -6.74 1.70 -2.32
CA THR A 66 -7.90 2.23 -1.63
C THR A 66 -8.30 3.61 -2.14
N CYS A 67 -7.33 4.50 -2.31
CA CYS A 67 -7.66 5.86 -2.76
C CYS A 67 -8.25 5.85 -4.16
N ALA A 68 -7.76 4.99 -5.05
CA ALA A 68 -8.33 4.90 -6.38
C ALA A 68 -9.75 4.36 -6.33
N ASN A 69 -9.99 3.40 -5.45
CA ASN A 69 -11.33 2.82 -5.32
C ASN A 69 -12.33 3.78 -4.70
N THR A 70 -11.86 4.71 -3.88
CA THR A 70 -12.78 5.65 -3.23
C THR A 70 -12.97 6.94 -4.02
N CYS A 71 -12.14 7.19 -5.03
CA CYS A 71 -12.26 8.42 -5.81
C CYS A 71 -13.51 8.38 -6.67
N PRO A 72 -14.48 9.28 -6.45
CA PRO A 72 -15.73 9.21 -7.20
C PRO A 72 -15.57 9.56 -8.68
N GLN A 73 -14.48 10.23 -9.03
CA GLN A 73 -14.26 10.63 -10.41
C GLN A 73 -13.21 9.76 -11.11
N HIS A 74 -12.75 8.72 -10.43
CA HIS A 74 -11.73 7.82 -11.00
C HIS A 74 -10.51 8.58 -11.49
N ALA A 75 -10.09 9.56 -10.72
CA ALA A 75 -8.96 10.42 -11.11
C ALA A 75 -7.62 9.82 -10.74
N ILE A 76 -7.60 8.70 -10.01
CA ILE A 76 -6.37 8.12 -9.51
C ILE A 76 -6.13 6.77 -10.14
N SER A 77 -4.91 6.55 -10.61
CA SER A 77 -4.54 5.28 -11.20
C SER A 77 -3.25 4.76 -10.58
N PHE A 78 -3.04 3.47 -10.75
CA PHE A 78 -1.87 2.77 -10.23
C PHE A 78 -1.31 1.86 -11.32
N PRO A 79 -0.09 1.38 -11.15
CA PRO A 79 0.42 0.34 -12.05
C PRO A 79 -0.49 -0.88 -11.98
N PRO A 80 -0.51 -1.71 -13.00
CA PRO A 80 -1.40 -2.87 -13.00
C PRO A 80 -0.93 -3.91 -11.98
N LEU A 81 -1.86 -4.75 -11.52
CA LEU A 81 -1.51 -5.82 -10.59
C LEU A 81 -0.47 -6.77 -11.19
N SER A 82 -0.43 -6.88 -12.50
CA SER A 82 0.58 -7.73 -13.13
C SER A 82 2.00 -7.30 -12.76
N TYR A 83 2.18 -6.00 -12.50
CA TYR A 83 3.48 -5.52 -12.05
C TYR A 83 3.84 -6.14 -10.69
N VAL A 84 2.87 -6.18 -9.77
CA VAL A 84 3.10 -6.79 -8.47
C VAL A 84 3.39 -8.27 -8.62
N HIS A 85 2.65 -8.95 -9.48
CA HIS A 85 2.87 -10.37 -9.69
C HIS A 85 4.24 -10.65 -10.30
N ARG A 86 4.73 -9.75 -11.15
CA ARG A 86 6.08 -9.91 -11.68
C ARG A 86 7.14 -9.73 -10.59
N LEU A 87 6.89 -8.84 -9.64
CA LEU A 87 7.80 -8.70 -8.51
C LEU A 87 7.84 -9.98 -7.70
N ILE A 88 6.68 -10.56 -7.45
CA ILE A 88 6.59 -11.78 -6.66
C ILE A 88 7.39 -12.91 -7.32
N LYS A 89 7.23 -13.06 -8.62
CA LYS A 89 7.96 -14.13 -9.32
C LYS A 89 9.43 -13.81 -9.49
N GLY A 90 9.74 -12.58 -9.85
CA GLY A 90 11.11 -12.20 -10.17
C GLY A 90 12.03 -12.21 -8.96
N HIS A 91 11.49 -11.92 -7.79
CA HIS A 91 12.31 -11.87 -6.58
C HIS A 91 12.06 -13.07 -5.68
N HIS A 92 11.34 -14.08 -6.18
CA HIS A 92 11.08 -15.30 -5.41
C HIS A 92 10.47 -15.02 -4.05
N LEU A 93 9.46 -14.15 -4.04
CA LEU A 93 8.87 -13.72 -2.79
C LEU A 93 8.17 -14.83 -2.03
N MET A 94 7.70 -15.85 -2.73
CA MET A 94 7.07 -16.97 -2.04
C MET A 94 8.07 -17.68 -1.14
N LYS A 95 9.30 -17.84 -1.60
CA LYS A 95 10.32 -18.45 -0.77
C LYS A 95 10.66 -17.57 0.40
N HIS A 96 10.72 -16.26 0.16
CA HIS A 96 11.01 -15.32 1.23
C HIS A 96 9.92 -15.37 2.29
N ALA A 97 8.66 -15.40 1.87
CA ALA A 97 7.54 -15.44 2.81
C ALA A 97 7.56 -16.73 3.62
N GLN A 98 7.86 -17.87 2.98
CA GLN A 98 7.94 -19.14 3.68
C GLN A 98 9.04 -19.11 4.74
N LYS A 99 10.16 -18.49 4.40
CA LYS A 99 11.26 -18.41 5.35
C LYS A 99 10.88 -17.56 6.55
N VAL A 100 10.24 -16.43 6.32
CA VAL A 100 9.82 -15.55 7.40
C VAL A 100 8.80 -16.25 8.29
N LEU A 101 7.87 -16.99 7.69
CA LEU A 101 6.89 -17.74 8.47
C LEU A 101 7.55 -18.74 9.39
N GLN A 102 8.54 -19.47 8.87
CA GLN A 102 9.21 -20.48 9.69
C GLN A 102 10.03 -19.86 10.80
N GLU A 103 10.73 -18.78 10.49
CA GLU A 103 11.59 -18.14 11.48
C GLU A 103 10.81 -17.46 12.58
N ASN A 104 9.56 -17.07 12.30
CA ASN A 104 8.74 -16.37 13.28
C ASN A 104 7.45 -17.12 13.53
N ARG A 105 7.56 -18.42 13.58
CA ARG A 105 6.37 -19.27 13.68
C ARG A 105 5.47 -18.91 14.82
N GLU A 106 6.03 -18.63 15.98
CA GLU A 106 5.18 -18.30 17.10
C GLU A 106 4.35 -17.06 16.88
N GLN A 107 4.92 -16.09 16.19
CA GLN A 107 4.23 -14.85 15.94
C GLN A 107 3.06 -15.05 15.00
N TYR A 108 3.18 -15.96 14.06
CA TYR A 108 2.16 -16.13 13.03
C TYR A 108 1.25 -17.33 13.24
N ASP A 109 1.49 -18.14 14.26
CA ASP A 109 0.68 -19.32 14.48
C ASP A 109 -0.68 -18.92 15.04
N HIS A 110 -1.76 -19.34 14.39
CA HIS A 110 -3.10 -18.91 14.77
C HIS A 110 -3.46 -19.35 16.19
N GLU A 111 -2.86 -20.42 16.67
CA GLU A 111 -3.18 -20.86 18.01
C GLU A 111 -2.51 -20.05 19.08
N LYS A 112 -1.39 -19.41 18.75
CA LYS A 112 -0.78 -18.63 19.72
C LYS A 112 -0.99 -17.22 19.46
N GLY A 113 -1.59 -16.95 18.54
CA GLY A 113 -1.80 -15.69 18.19
C GLY A 113 -2.50 -14.92 18.96
N ALA A 114 -2.24 -14.12 19.19
CA ALA A 114 -2.86 -13.45 19.96
C ALA A 114 -3.99 -13.09 19.75
N GLY A 115 -4.42 -13.19 19.57
CA GLY A 115 -5.42 -12.84 19.46
C GLY A 115 -6.24 -12.53 19.44
N SER A 116 -6.27 -12.77 19.37
CA SER A 116 -6.93 -12.43 19.27
C SER A 116 -8.11 -12.44 18.88
N GLY A 117 -8.69 -12.56 19.17
CA GLY A 117 -9.90 -12.59 19.00
C GLY A 117 -10.44 -11.96 17.91
N LEU A 118 -10.04 -11.21 17.47
CA LEU A 118 -10.69 -10.59 16.56
C LEU A 118 -10.60 -11.15 15.40
N ALA A 119 -9.98 -11.78 15.26
CA ALA A 119 -9.88 -12.24 14.14
C ALA A 119 -10.75 -12.89 13.54
N THR A 120 -11.22 -13.29 13.89
CA THR A 120 -12.09 -13.92 13.45
C THR A 120 -12.31 -14.03 12.17
N GLY A 121 -12.24 -14.53 11.82
CA GLY A 121 -12.62 -14.80 10.75
C GLY A 121 -12.44 -14.40 9.62
N GLN A 122 -12.22 -14.11 9.27
CA GLN A 122 -12.15 -13.69 8.29
C GLN A 122 -11.27 -14.12 7.48
N ARG A 123 -11.02 -14.64 7.22
CA ARG A 123 -10.27 -15.05 6.54
C ARG A 123 -10.58 -15.21 5.54
N SER A 124 -10.53 -14.98 5.05
CA SER A 124 -10.93 -15.09 4.19
C SER A 124 -10.61 -15.41 3.46
#